data_c2ce76001a2d6104e8ec529b2b630485
#
_entry.id   c2ce76001a2d6104e8ec529b2b630485
#
_cell.length_a   1.000
_cell.length_b   1.000
_cell.length_c   1.000
_cell.angle_alpha   90.00
_cell.angle_beta   90.00
_cell.angle_gamma   90.00
#
_symmetry.space_group_name_H-M   'P 1'
#
loop_
_entity.id
_entity.type
_entity.pdbx_description
1 polymer ?
#
loop_
_entity_poly.entity_id
_entity_poly.type
_entity_poly.pdbx_seq_one_letter_code
_entity_poly.pdbx_strand_id
1 'polypeptide(L)'
;MGHIKVCALTKKYRERRIAPRTVNCSPNIEKGNYLEVLNDINLHFEDGELVCLLGPSGCGKTTLVRIIAGFEQPTSGSVTIDGEHVKGPSSNHIFVFQHNGLLPWMTVWENVRLGIRHMSEKDQGERIREFLDIVNLTGFEHHYPHQLSGGMQRRAELARALVVNPDVLLMDEPFAGLDFLTRLKMREEIINMHEYIHKTILFITHDIEEALVMADRMVVFSDRPAQVRMDLRLECPHPRDFTKEPALEDLRRSVYMELGVHYAL
;
A
#
# COMPACT_ATOMS: atom_id res chain seq x y z
N MET A 1 8.11 15.37 -4.05
CA MET A 1 6.76 15.63 -4.58
C MET A 1 6.02 14.32 -4.62
N GLY A 2 4.76 14.27 -4.25
CA GLY A 2 4.01 13.01 -4.10
C GLY A 2 2.54 13.28 -3.76
N HIS A 3 2.06 14.45 -4.21
CA HIS A 3 0.70 14.90 -4.00
C HIS A 3 -0.28 14.14 -4.90
N ILE A 4 -1.22 13.38 -4.30
CA ILE A 4 -2.15 12.52 -5.06
C ILE A 4 -3.57 13.09 -4.96
N LYS A 5 -4.25 13.21 -6.10
CA LYS A 5 -5.66 13.59 -6.15
C LYS A 5 -6.46 12.56 -6.92
N VAL A 6 -7.50 12.05 -6.27
CA VAL A 6 -8.48 11.11 -6.81
C VAL A 6 -9.82 11.84 -6.94
N CYS A 7 -10.38 11.91 -8.15
CA CYS A 7 -11.59 12.65 -8.42
C CYS A 7 -12.67 11.76 -9.04
N ALA A 8 -13.83 11.66 -8.38
CA ALA A 8 -15.03 10.95 -8.80
C ALA A 8 -14.73 9.54 -9.34
N LEU A 9 -13.79 8.84 -8.70
CA LEU A 9 -13.24 7.59 -9.19
C LEU A 9 -14.23 6.45 -8.99
N THR A 10 -14.59 5.81 -10.10
CA THR A 10 -15.46 4.62 -10.10
C THR A 10 -14.77 3.48 -10.85
N LYS A 11 -14.87 2.27 -10.30
CA LYS A 11 -14.36 1.06 -10.93
C LYS A 11 -15.40 -0.04 -10.97
N LYS A 12 -15.66 -0.53 -12.17
CA LYS A 12 -16.57 -1.65 -12.46
C LYS A 12 -15.84 -2.74 -13.23
N TYR A 13 -16.01 -3.99 -12.81
CA TYR A 13 -15.52 -5.14 -13.54
C TYR A 13 -16.67 -5.85 -14.23
N ARG A 14 -16.44 -6.32 -15.44
CA ARG A 14 -17.42 -7.15 -16.15
C ARG A 14 -17.43 -8.55 -15.55
N GLU A 15 -18.56 -9.02 -15.03
CA GLU A 15 -18.71 -10.39 -14.60
C GLU A 15 -18.60 -11.33 -15.81
N ARG A 16 -17.61 -12.21 -15.80
CA ARG A 16 -17.55 -13.33 -16.73
C ARG A 16 -18.52 -14.40 -16.23
N ARG A 17 -19.73 -14.47 -16.81
CA ARG A 17 -20.55 -15.68 -16.65
C ARG A 17 -19.76 -16.87 -17.19
N ILE A 18 -19.44 -17.83 -16.36
CA ILE A 18 -19.11 -19.19 -16.79
C ILE A 18 -20.46 -19.76 -17.24
N ALA A 19 -20.77 -19.60 -18.53
CA ALA A 19 -21.96 -20.23 -19.09
C ALA A 19 -21.85 -21.76 -18.91
N PRO A 20 -22.87 -22.45 -18.34
CA PRO A 20 -22.91 -23.86 -18.42
C PRO A 20 -22.93 -24.25 -19.92
N ARG A 21 -22.13 -25.24 -20.32
CA ARG A 21 -22.10 -25.79 -21.67
C ARG A 21 -23.45 -26.48 -21.98
N THR A 22 -24.44 -25.68 -22.36
CA THR A 22 -25.66 -26.20 -22.97
C THR A 22 -25.93 -25.39 -24.24
N VAL A 23 -26.16 -26.15 -25.26
CA VAL A 23 -26.29 -25.83 -26.68
C VAL A 23 -27.50 -24.93 -26.93
N ASN A 24 -27.36 -24.02 -27.93
CA ASN A 24 -28.38 -23.28 -28.66
C ASN A 24 -29.22 -22.26 -27.89
N CYS A 25 -28.84 -21.01 -27.98
CA CYS A 25 -29.78 -19.90 -28.13
C CYS A 25 -29.07 -18.66 -28.71
N SER A 26 -29.77 -17.93 -29.56
CA SER A 26 -29.39 -16.73 -30.30
C SER A 26 -28.66 -15.67 -29.45
N PRO A 27 -27.79 -14.83 -30.03
CA PRO A 27 -27.07 -13.81 -29.29
C PRO A 27 -27.99 -12.64 -28.97
N ASN A 28 -28.81 -12.74 -27.96
CA ASN A 28 -29.31 -11.56 -27.28
C ASN A 28 -28.14 -10.99 -26.48
N ILE A 29 -27.67 -9.81 -26.87
CA ILE A 29 -26.71 -8.98 -26.12
C ILE A 29 -27.42 -8.52 -24.84
N GLU A 30 -27.50 -9.40 -23.85
CA GLU A 30 -27.96 -9.04 -22.51
C GLU A 30 -26.93 -8.05 -21.92
N LYS A 31 -27.43 -6.97 -21.32
CA LYS A 31 -26.65 -6.01 -20.54
C LYS A 31 -25.74 -6.77 -19.59
N GLY A 32 -24.43 -6.77 -19.83
CA GLY A 32 -23.46 -7.50 -19.01
C GLY A 32 -23.60 -7.07 -17.55
N ASN A 33 -23.67 -8.04 -16.64
CA ASN A 33 -23.60 -7.76 -15.21
C ASN A 33 -22.23 -7.18 -14.92
N TYR A 34 -22.20 -6.03 -14.28
CA TYR A 34 -20.99 -5.37 -13.82
C TYR A 34 -20.94 -5.44 -12.29
N LEU A 35 -19.80 -5.85 -11.77
CA LEU A 35 -19.49 -5.74 -10.35
C LEU A 35 -18.85 -4.36 -10.10
N GLU A 36 -19.57 -3.49 -9.42
CA GLU A 36 -19.05 -2.21 -8.99
C GLU A 36 -18.22 -2.39 -7.72
N VAL A 37 -16.95 -1.99 -7.78
CA VAL A 37 -15.98 -2.16 -6.69
C VAL A 37 -15.70 -0.85 -5.99
N LEU A 38 -15.52 0.23 -6.73
CA LEU A 38 -15.34 1.59 -6.21
C LEU A 38 -16.44 2.48 -6.78
N ASN A 39 -17.04 3.30 -5.93
CA ASN A 39 -18.14 4.19 -6.29
C ASN A 39 -17.88 5.62 -5.81
N ASP A 40 -17.61 6.51 -6.77
CA ASP A 40 -17.41 7.95 -6.54
C ASP A 40 -16.40 8.28 -5.42
N ILE A 41 -15.21 7.69 -5.51
CA ILE A 41 -14.14 7.96 -4.57
C ILE A 41 -13.51 9.32 -4.86
N ASN A 42 -13.52 10.19 -3.85
CA ASN A 42 -12.90 11.50 -3.86
C ASN A 42 -11.92 11.58 -2.70
N LEU A 43 -10.60 11.64 -2.98
CA LEU A 43 -9.53 11.68 -1.99
C LEU A 43 -8.41 12.59 -2.47
N HIS A 44 -7.71 13.14 -1.50
CA HIS A 44 -6.59 14.02 -1.71
C HIS A 44 -5.53 13.68 -0.68
N PHE A 45 -4.33 13.31 -1.09
CA PHE A 45 -3.21 12.96 -0.21
C PHE A 45 -2.11 14.00 -0.37
N GLU A 46 -1.63 14.52 0.75
CA GLU A 46 -0.58 15.53 0.76
C GLU A 46 0.80 14.91 0.53
N ASP A 47 1.72 15.74 0.06
CA ASP A 47 3.12 15.34 -0.09
C ASP A 47 3.74 15.00 1.27
N GLY A 48 4.45 13.88 1.35
CA GLY A 48 5.10 13.43 2.57
C GLY A 48 4.17 12.85 3.64
N GLU A 49 2.89 12.61 3.35
CA GLU A 49 1.92 12.05 4.28
C GLU A 49 1.96 10.52 4.29
N LEU A 50 1.98 9.89 5.47
CA LEU A 50 1.76 8.46 5.64
C LEU A 50 0.28 8.20 5.89
N VAL A 51 -0.41 7.62 4.91
CA VAL A 51 -1.85 7.39 4.96
C VAL A 51 -2.17 5.91 5.02
N CYS A 52 -2.94 5.48 6.04
CA CYS A 52 -3.48 4.14 6.11
C CYS A 52 -4.88 4.05 5.49
N LEU A 53 -5.06 3.07 4.61
CA LEU A 53 -6.34 2.72 4.00
C LEU A 53 -6.91 1.48 4.69
N LEU A 54 -8.00 1.66 5.42
CA LEU A 54 -8.71 0.63 6.17
C LEU A 54 -10.06 0.27 5.52
N GLY A 55 -10.56 -0.90 5.81
CA GLY A 55 -11.89 -1.35 5.40
C GLY A 55 -11.97 -2.87 5.26
N PRO A 56 -13.17 -3.42 5.07
CA PRO A 56 -13.39 -4.86 4.93
C PRO A 56 -12.55 -5.51 3.83
N SER A 57 -12.23 -6.80 3.99
CA SER A 57 -11.54 -7.55 2.95
C SER A 57 -12.36 -7.58 1.66
N GLY A 58 -11.68 -7.30 0.54
CA GLY A 58 -12.34 -7.29 -0.77
C GLY A 58 -13.20 -6.04 -1.07
N CYS A 59 -13.26 -5.01 -0.21
CA CYS A 59 -14.02 -3.80 -0.51
C CYS A 59 -13.48 -3.01 -1.71
N GLY A 60 -12.17 -3.07 -2.03
CA GLY A 60 -11.60 -2.39 -3.19
C GLY A 60 -10.34 -1.58 -2.93
N LYS A 61 -9.76 -1.62 -1.73
CA LYS A 61 -8.52 -0.88 -1.37
C LYS A 61 -7.36 -1.17 -2.33
N THR A 62 -7.07 -2.44 -2.55
CA THR A 62 -6.04 -2.88 -3.52
C THR A 62 -6.34 -2.37 -4.93
N THR A 63 -7.62 -2.37 -5.35
CA THR A 63 -8.04 -1.84 -6.65
C THR A 63 -7.76 -0.34 -6.74
N LEU A 64 -8.08 0.44 -5.71
CA LEU A 64 -7.79 1.87 -5.65
C LEU A 64 -6.28 2.12 -5.79
N VAL A 65 -5.47 1.45 -4.98
CA VAL A 65 -4.02 1.64 -4.98
C VAL A 65 -3.39 1.18 -6.30
N ARG A 66 -3.90 0.11 -6.94
CA ARG A 66 -3.48 -0.28 -8.30
C ARG A 66 -3.81 0.75 -9.37
N ILE A 67 -4.95 1.45 -9.23
CA ILE A 67 -5.29 2.54 -10.14
C ILE A 67 -4.35 3.73 -9.91
N ILE A 68 -4.05 4.07 -8.65
CA ILE A 68 -3.07 5.12 -8.32
C ILE A 68 -1.67 4.76 -8.85
N ALA A 69 -1.26 3.49 -8.76
CA ALA A 69 0.00 2.99 -9.32
C ALA A 69 0.03 2.95 -10.86
N GLY A 70 -1.12 3.13 -11.52
CA GLY A 70 -1.24 3.03 -12.97
C GLY A 70 -1.30 1.62 -13.54
N PHE A 71 -1.42 0.58 -12.68
CA PHE A 71 -1.58 -0.81 -13.14
C PHE A 71 -2.98 -1.10 -13.66
N GLU A 72 -3.98 -0.33 -13.23
CA GLU A 72 -5.36 -0.44 -13.70
C GLU A 72 -5.91 0.93 -14.07
N GLN A 73 -6.84 0.95 -15.03
CA GLN A 73 -7.56 2.15 -15.41
C GLN A 73 -8.90 2.22 -14.67
N PRO A 74 -9.35 3.39 -14.22
CA PRO A 74 -10.69 3.55 -13.69
C PRO A 74 -11.75 3.37 -14.79
N THR A 75 -13.00 3.07 -14.42
CA THR A 75 -14.13 3.07 -15.36
C THR A 75 -14.58 4.50 -15.64
N SER A 76 -14.56 5.37 -14.64
CA SER A 76 -14.78 6.81 -14.74
C SER A 76 -14.03 7.53 -13.63
N GLY A 77 -13.91 8.85 -13.76
CA GLY A 77 -13.10 9.66 -12.86
C GLY A 77 -11.63 9.67 -13.26
N SER A 78 -10.77 10.22 -12.40
CA SER A 78 -9.35 10.37 -12.70
C SER A 78 -8.49 10.34 -11.46
N VAL A 79 -7.21 9.99 -11.65
CA VAL A 79 -6.15 10.14 -10.67
C VAL A 79 -5.05 11.02 -11.25
N THR A 80 -4.59 11.97 -10.45
CA THR A 80 -3.41 12.78 -10.78
C THR A 80 -2.40 12.67 -9.65
N ILE A 81 -1.12 12.69 -10.00
CA ILE A 81 0.00 12.79 -9.07
C ILE A 81 0.81 13.99 -9.50
N ASP A 82 1.04 14.94 -8.57
CA ASP A 82 1.69 16.23 -8.83
C ASP A 82 1.06 17.02 -9.99
N GLY A 83 -0.28 16.89 -10.16
CA GLY A 83 -1.05 17.52 -11.23
C GLY A 83 -1.05 16.77 -12.56
N GLU A 84 -0.23 15.73 -12.74
CA GLU A 84 -0.18 14.93 -13.95
C GLU A 84 -1.10 13.70 -13.85
N HIS A 85 -1.87 13.45 -14.93
CA HIS A 85 -2.73 12.27 -14.98
C HIS A 85 -1.93 10.97 -15.01
N VAL A 86 -2.31 10.03 -14.15
CA VAL A 86 -1.74 8.68 -14.15
C VAL A 86 -2.23 7.92 -15.38
N LYS A 87 -1.31 7.65 -16.31
CA LYS A 87 -1.59 6.92 -17.57
C LYS A 87 -1.10 5.47 -17.55
N GLY A 88 -0.17 5.16 -16.64
CA GLY A 88 0.45 3.85 -16.51
C GLY A 88 1.45 3.81 -15.36
N PRO A 89 2.11 2.66 -15.13
CA PRO A 89 3.14 2.52 -14.12
C PRO A 89 4.32 3.47 -14.35
N SER A 90 4.88 3.98 -13.25
CA SER A 90 6.03 4.89 -13.27
C SER A 90 7.08 4.42 -12.26
N SER A 91 8.35 4.71 -12.51
CA SER A 91 9.44 4.51 -11.55
C SER A 91 9.33 5.44 -10.33
N ASN A 92 8.55 6.52 -10.43
CA ASN A 92 8.35 7.46 -9.34
C ASN A 92 7.24 7.02 -8.36
N HIS A 93 6.44 6.01 -8.74
CA HIS A 93 5.33 5.49 -7.93
C HIS A 93 5.52 3.99 -7.75
N ILE A 94 6.20 3.60 -6.71
CA ILE A 94 6.56 2.20 -6.47
C ILE A 94 5.47 1.48 -5.70
N PHE A 95 5.13 0.28 -6.17
CA PHE A 95 4.15 -0.60 -5.52
C PHE A 95 4.84 -1.80 -4.88
N VAL A 96 4.65 -1.96 -3.58
CA VAL A 96 5.11 -3.11 -2.79
C VAL A 96 3.92 -4.05 -2.59
N PHE A 97 4.00 -5.22 -3.23
CA PHE A 97 2.91 -6.21 -3.22
C PHE A 97 2.82 -6.96 -1.89
N GLN A 98 1.66 -7.56 -1.62
CA GLN A 98 1.41 -8.40 -0.45
C GLN A 98 2.34 -9.63 -0.38
N HIS A 99 2.64 -10.25 -1.51
CA HIS A 99 3.57 -11.37 -1.61
C HIS A 99 4.97 -10.90 -1.92
N ASN A 100 5.98 -11.61 -1.40
CA ASN A 100 7.38 -11.32 -1.66
C ASN A 100 7.67 -11.19 -3.16
N GLY A 101 8.14 -10.01 -3.56
CA GLY A 101 8.48 -9.69 -4.93
C GLY A 101 9.98 -9.82 -5.23
N LEU A 102 10.81 -10.31 -4.29
CA LEU A 102 12.23 -10.52 -4.55
C LEU A 102 12.43 -11.60 -5.62
N LEU A 103 13.39 -11.36 -6.50
CA LEU A 103 13.80 -12.34 -7.51
C LEU A 103 14.65 -13.43 -6.82
N PRO A 104 14.17 -14.70 -6.75
CA PRO A 104 14.80 -15.72 -5.90
C PRO A 104 16.19 -16.17 -6.39
N TRP A 105 16.52 -15.91 -7.65
CA TRP A 105 17.82 -16.21 -8.27
C TRP A 105 18.83 -15.06 -8.16
N MET A 106 18.46 -13.96 -7.53
CA MET A 106 19.31 -12.79 -7.29
C MET A 106 19.59 -12.64 -5.80
N THR A 107 20.80 -12.19 -5.46
CA THR A 107 21.15 -11.79 -4.09
C THR A 107 20.37 -10.55 -3.65
N VAL A 108 20.44 -10.20 -2.37
CA VAL A 108 19.87 -8.94 -1.84
C VAL A 108 20.42 -7.74 -2.62
N TRP A 109 21.74 -7.68 -2.78
CA TRP A 109 22.42 -6.63 -3.53
C TRP A 109 21.88 -6.50 -4.95
N GLU A 110 21.80 -7.60 -5.68
CA GLU A 110 21.33 -7.64 -7.06
C GLU A 110 19.85 -7.23 -7.18
N ASN A 111 19.01 -7.66 -6.23
CA ASN A 111 17.62 -7.26 -6.16
C ASN A 111 17.48 -5.74 -5.97
N VAL A 112 18.20 -5.15 -5.02
CA VAL A 112 18.16 -3.71 -4.75
C VAL A 112 18.70 -2.91 -5.93
N ARG A 113 19.78 -3.40 -6.58
CA ARG A 113 20.41 -2.77 -7.74
C ARG A 113 19.48 -2.61 -8.95
N LEU A 114 18.44 -3.44 -9.08
CA LEU A 114 17.59 -3.49 -10.27
C LEU A 114 17.04 -2.12 -10.70
N GLY A 115 16.59 -1.32 -9.73
CA GLY A 115 15.96 -0.02 -10.01
C GLY A 115 16.93 1.10 -10.40
N ILE A 116 18.23 0.93 -10.12
CA ILE A 116 19.24 1.99 -10.28
C ILE A 116 20.38 1.63 -11.24
N ARG A 117 20.17 0.65 -12.13
CA ARG A 117 21.17 0.20 -13.11
C ARG A 117 21.67 1.28 -14.06
N HIS A 118 20.93 2.37 -14.21
CA HIS A 118 21.28 3.52 -15.04
C HIS A 118 22.34 4.44 -14.41
N MET A 119 22.58 4.32 -13.09
CA MET A 119 23.59 5.10 -12.37
C MET A 119 25.00 4.51 -12.55
N SER A 120 26.05 5.30 -12.22
CA SER A 120 27.42 4.78 -12.21
C SER A 120 27.60 3.65 -11.17
N GLU A 121 28.53 2.74 -11.38
CA GLU A 121 28.77 1.63 -10.42
C GLU A 121 29.13 2.12 -9.02
N LYS A 122 29.86 3.23 -8.94
CA LYS A 122 30.22 3.86 -7.66
C LYS A 122 28.98 4.35 -6.93
N ASP A 123 28.13 5.13 -7.63
CA ASP A 123 26.90 5.69 -7.04
C ASP A 123 25.90 4.59 -6.66
N GLN A 124 25.79 3.53 -7.51
CA GLN A 124 24.99 2.34 -7.16
C GLN A 124 25.46 1.73 -5.84
N GLY A 125 26.78 1.53 -5.71
CA GLY A 125 27.35 0.89 -4.52
C GLY A 125 27.15 1.70 -3.25
N GLU A 126 27.31 3.01 -3.29
CA GLU A 126 27.08 3.91 -2.15
C GLU A 126 25.60 3.88 -1.74
N ARG A 127 24.72 4.06 -2.72
CA ARG A 127 23.27 4.11 -2.48
C ARG A 127 22.69 2.78 -1.98
N ILE A 128 23.13 1.64 -2.54
CA ILE A 128 22.67 0.32 -2.05
C ILE A 128 23.05 0.12 -0.59
N ARG A 129 24.30 0.45 -0.20
CA ARG A 129 24.75 0.33 1.20
C ARG A 129 23.94 1.20 2.13
N GLU A 130 23.66 2.46 1.75
CA GLU A 130 22.81 3.37 2.50
C GLU A 130 21.45 2.75 2.80
N PHE A 131 20.73 2.26 1.77
CA PHE A 131 19.40 1.69 1.96
C PHE A 131 19.41 0.33 2.66
N LEU A 132 20.45 -0.48 2.50
CA LEU A 132 20.60 -1.72 3.27
C LEU A 132 20.89 -1.43 4.76
N ASP A 133 21.58 -0.36 5.07
CA ASP A 133 21.79 0.10 6.45
C ASP A 133 20.49 0.59 7.07
N ILE A 134 19.74 1.45 6.37
CA ILE A 134 18.41 1.96 6.81
C ILE A 134 17.45 0.81 7.15
N VAL A 135 17.45 -0.27 6.37
CA VAL A 135 16.58 -1.43 6.63
C VAL A 135 17.25 -2.53 7.48
N ASN A 136 18.36 -2.26 8.13
CA ASN A 136 19.10 -3.21 8.98
C ASN A 136 19.43 -4.53 8.29
N LEU A 137 19.97 -4.47 7.06
CA LEU A 137 20.42 -5.62 6.27
C LEU A 137 21.90 -5.57 5.91
N THR A 138 22.69 -4.70 6.54
CA THR A 138 24.14 -4.67 6.42
C THR A 138 24.73 -6.03 6.80
N GLY A 139 25.60 -6.59 5.95
CA GLY A 139 26.19 -7.93 6.10
C GLY A 139 25.40 -9.05 5.44
N PHE A 140 24.22 -8.76 4.87
CA PHE A 140 23.38 -9.74 4.15
C PHE A 140 23.32 -9.49 2.64
N GLU A 141 24.19 -8.65 2.09
CA GLU A 141 24.22 -8.20 0.70
C GLU A 141 24.24 -9.37 -0.29
N HIS A 142 25.05 -10.40 0.01
CA HIS A 142 25.29 -11.55 -0.86
C HIS A 142 24.38 -12.75 -0.59
N HIS A 143 23.41 -12.62 0.35
CA HIS A 143 22.46 -13.68 0.62
C HIS A 143 21.34 -13.69 -0.43
N TYR A 144 20.89 -14.89 -0.76
CA TYR A 144 19.70 -15.10 -1.61
C TYR A 144 18.42 -15.05 -0.76
N PRO A 145 17.25 -14.72 -1.36
CA PRO A 145 15.98 -14.65 -0.62
C PRO A 145 15.68 -15.88 0.24
N HIS A 146 15.96 -17.08 -0.24
CA HIS A 146 15.72 -18.33 0.51
C HIS A 146 16.61 -18.51 1.76
N GLN A 147 17.66 -17.72 1.93
CA GLN A 147 18.56 -17.71 3.08
C GLN A 147 18.15 -16.70 4.16
N LEU A 148 17.10 -15.91 3.89
CA LEU A 148 16.61 -14.84 4.75
C LEU A 148 15.31 -15.24 5.44
N SER A 149 15.09 -14.72 6.66
CA SER A 149 13.78 -14.80 7.30
C SER A 149 12.75 -13.98 6.51
N GLY A 150 11.44 -14.25 6.72
CA GLY A 150 10.37 -13.49 6.06
C GLY A 150 10.47 -11.97 6.28
N GLY A 151 10.78 -11.55 7.51
CA GLY A 151 11.02 -10.14 7.84
C GLY A 151 12.23 -9.55 7.12
N MET A 152 13.34 -10.29 7.00
CA MET A 152 14.52 -9.86 6.24
C MET A 152 14.21 -9.74 4.75
N GLN A 153 13.45 -10.68 4.19
CA GLN A 153 13.00 -10.59 2.79
C GLN A 153 12.17 -9.33 2.57
N ARG A 154 11.26 -9.02 3.49
CA ARG A 154 10.42 -7.83 3.42
C ARG A 154 11.24 -6.54 3.49
N ARG A 155 12.23 -6.47 4.37
CA ARG A 155 13.18 -5.35 4.45
C ARG A 155 13.99 -5.19 3.16
N ALA A 156 14.46 -6.27 2.57
CA ALA A 156 15.15 -6.23 1.28
C ALA A 156 14.23 -5.72 0.14
N GLU A 157 12.96 -6.06 0.17
CA GLU A 157 11.94 -5.54 -0.75
C GLU A 157 11.73 -4.03 -0.59
N LEU A 158 11.67 -3.55 0.65
CA LEU A 158 11.60 -2.12 0.96
C LEU A 158 12.86 -1.40 0.47
N ALA A 159 14.05 -1.92 0.74
CA ALA A 159 15.30 -1.35 0.24
C ALA A 159 15.29 -1.23 -1.30
N ARG A 160 14.82 -2.27 -2.01
CA ARG A 160 14.66 -2.25 -3.47
C ARG A 160 13.65 -1.19 -3.94
N ALA A 161 12.57 -1.00 -3.20
CA ALA A 161 11.56 0.00 -3.51
C ALA A 161 12.08 1.42 -3.31
N LEU A 162 12.84 1.65 -2.25
CA LEU A 162 13.31 2.97 -1.83
C LEU A 162 14.57 3.44 -2.55
N VAL A 163 15.44 2.52 -2.96
CA VAL A 163 16.71 2.86 -3.63
C VAL A 163 16.52 3.72 -4.87
N VAL A 164 15.38 3.60 -5.56
CA VAL A 164 15.03 4.43 -6.73
C VAL A 164 14.58 5.84 -6.34
N ASN A 165 14.41 6.13 -5.03
CA ASN A 165 13.92 7.40 -4.51
C ASN A 165 12.53 7.79 -5.06
N PRO A 166 11.51 6.94 -4.91
CA PRO A 166 10.18 7.23 -5.42
C PRO A 166 9.58 8.47 -4.73
N ASP A 167 8.66 9.15 -5.41
CA ASP A 167 7.87 10.21 -4.81
C ASP A 167 6.70 9.63 -4.00
N VAL A 168 6.17 8.49 -4.46
CA VAL A 168 5.04 7.79 -3.83
C VAL A 168 5.38 6.32 -3.62
N LEU A 169 5.18 5.83 -2.40
CA LEU A 169 5.30 4.41 -2.04
C LEU A 169 3.91 3.86 -1.71
N LEU A 170 3.51 2.84 -2.43
CA LEU A 170 2.23 2.17 -2.29
C LEU A 170 2.44 0.78 -1.72
N MET A 171 1.86 0.47 -0.55
CA MET A 171 2.07 -0.81 0.13
C MET A 171 0.74 -1.52 0.38
N ASP A 172 0.60 -2.73 -0.14
CA ASP A 172 -0.60 -3.56 0.03
C ASP A 172 -0.33 -4.67 1.06
N GLU A 173 -0.88 -4.52 2.28
CA GLU A 173 -0.72 -5.43 3.41
C GLU A 173 0.74 -5.90 3.64
N PRO A 174 1.72 -4.99 3.80
CA PRO A 174 3.14 -5.34 3.78
C PRO A 174 3.58 -6.22 4.96
N PHE A 175 2.77 -6.35 6.00
CA PHE A 175 3.06 -7.18 7.18
C PHE A 175 2.31 -8.53 7.18
N ALA A 176 1.56 -8.84 6.12
CA ALA A 176 0.86 -10.10 6.03
C ALA A 176 1.84 -11.29 6.13
N GLY A 177 1.50 -12.26 6.98
CA GLY A 177 2.33 -13.46 7.18
C GLY A 177 3.57 -13.30 8.05
N LEU A 178 3.82 -12.11 8.63
CA LEU A 178 4.88 -11.92 9.62
C LEU A 178 4.39 -12.30 11.02
N ASP A 179 5.29 -12.87 11.82
CA ASP A 179 5.05 -13.08 13.25
C ASP A 179 4.92 -11.74 14.01
N PHE A 180 4.34 -11.79 15.21
CA PHE A 180 4.01 -10.60 15.99
C PHE A 180 5.23 -9.70 16.27
N LEU A 181 6.36 -10.27 16.71
CA LEU A 181 7.55 -9.48 17.07
C LEU A 181 8.20 -8.85 15.82
N THR A 182 8.27 -9.60 14.73
CA THR A 182 8.79 -9.10 13.46
C THR A 182 7.90 -7.96 12.93
N ARG A 183 6.58 -8.09 13.06
CA ARG A 183 5.63 -7.05 12.67
C ARG A 183 5.83 -5.76 13.45
N LEU A 184 5.99 -5.83 14.79
CA LEU A 184 6.25 -4.65 15.61
C LEU A 184 7.53 -3.92 15.18
N LYS A 185 8.62 -4.66 14.97
CA LYS A 185 9.88 -4.08 14.47
C LYS A 185 9.73 -3.43 13.10
N MET A 186 9.01 -4.09 12.18
CA MET A 186 8.79 -3.55 10.84
C MET A 186 7.94 -2.25 10.85
N ARG A 187 6.97 -2.14 11.75
CA ARG A 187 6.21 -0.90 11.95
C ARG A 187 7.13 0.24 12.36
N GLU A 188 7.95 0.02 13.38
CA GLU A 188 8.93 1.00 13.86
C GLU A 188 9.92 1.39 12.76
N GLU A 189 10.45 0.42 12.02
CA GLU A 189 11.36 0.68 10.89
C GLU A 189 10.71 1.52 9.78
N ILE A 190 9.43 1.28 9.44
CA ILE A 190 8.73 2.10 8.43
C ILE A 190 8.46 3.51 8.94
N ILE A 191 8.08 3.68 10.22
CA ILE A 191 7.89 5.02 10.81
C ILE A 191 9.20 5.80 10.78
N ASN A 192 10.29 5.22 11.32
CA ASN A 192 11.60 5.86 11.33
C ASN A 192 12.09 6.21 9.92
N MET A 193 11.88 5.29 8.98
CA MET A 193 12.20 5.52 7.58
C MET A 193 11.37 6.67 7.00
N HIS A 194 10.07 6.71 7.25
CA HIS A 194 9.19 7.78 6.78
C HIS A 194 9.63 9.14 7.32
N GLU A 195 9.95 9.23 8.61
CA GLU A 195 10.49 10.44 9.24
C GLU A 195 11.82 10.90 8.62
N TYR A 196 12.63 9.97 8.11
CA TYR A 196 13.91 10.28 7.47
C TYR A 196 13.75 10.73 6.01
N ILE A 197 12.92 10.01 5.21
CA ILE A 197 12.82 10.25 3.76
C ILE A 197 11.71 11.23 3.36
N HIS A 198 10.72 11.46 4.22
CA HIS A 198 9.56 12.34 3.98
C HIS A 198 8.87 12.09 2.63
N LYS A 199 8.57 10.83 2.30
CA LYS A 199 7.88 10.44 1.07
C LYS A 199 6.41 10.13 1.33
N THR A 200 5.55 10.37 0.34
CA THR A 200 4.14 10.00 0.44
C THR A 200 4.01 8.48 0.45
N ILE A 201 3.39 7.93 1.49
CA ILE A 201 3.17 6.49 1.66
C ILE A 201 1.69 6.22 1.77
N LEU A 202 1.13 5.41 0.86
CA LEU A 202 -0.20 4.82 1.02
C LEU A 202 -0.06 3.37 1.44
N PHE A 203 -0.58 3.06 2.61
CA PHE A 203 -0.43 1.79 3.28
C PHE A 203 -1.81 1.13 3.48
N ILE A 204 -2.02 -0.04 2.88
CA ILE A 204 -3.24 -0.83 3.12
C ILE A 204 -3.01 -1.77 4.28
N THR A 205 -3.91 -1.75 5.24
CA THR A 205 -3.99 -2.76 6.29
C THR A 205 -5.44 -3.06 6.65
N HIS A 206 -5.68 -4.20 7.30
CA HIS A 206 -6.94 -4.54 7.95
C HIS A 206 -6.82 -4.44 9.48
N ASP A 207 -5.65 -4.12 9.99
CA ASP A 207 -5.36 -3.97 11.42
C ASP A 207 -5.50 -2.49 11.83
N ILE A 208 -6.50 -2.21 12.66
CA ILE A 208 -6.81 -0.85 13.13
C ILE A 208 -5.67 -0.30 14.01
N GLU A 209 -5.05 -1.16 14.82
CA GLU A 209 -3.95 -0.73 15.68
C GLU A 209 -2.71 -0.36 14.86
N GLU A 210 -2.44 -1.09 13.76
CA GLU A 210 -1.40 -0.69 12.81
C GLU A 210 -1.64 0.71 12.27
N ALA A 211 -2.86 0.97 11.79
CA ALA A 211 -3.22 2.26 11.24
C ALA A 211 -3.08 3.40 12.27
N LEU A 212 -3.58 3.19 13.49
CA LEU A 212 -3.52 4.21 14.56
C LEU A 212 -2.09 4.49 15.03
N VAL A 213 -1.23 3.47 15.06
CA VAL A 213 0.17 3.64 15.48
C VAL A 213 1.01 4.31 14.41
N MET A 214 0.77 3.98 13.12
CA MET A 214 1.69 4.36 12.04
C MET A 214 1.25 5.61 11.25
N ALA A 215 -0.05 5.81 11.04
CA ALA A 215 -0.51 6.78 10.05
C ALA A 215 -0.54 8.22 10.57
N ASP A 216 -0.24 9.19 9.69
CA ASP A 216 -0.59 10.60 9.90
C ASP A 216 -2.08 10.82 9.63
N ARG A 217 -2.65 9.98 8.74
CA ARG A 217 -4.05 10.03 8.35
C ARG A 217 -4.59 8.64 8.04
N MET A 218 -5.83 8.42 8.41
CA MET A 218 -6.52 7.16 8.22
C MET A 218 -7.79 7.36 7.41
N VAL A 219 -7.95 6.58 6.33
CA VAL A 219 -9.15 6.56 5.48
C VAL A 219 -9.83 5.20 5.62
N VAL A 220 -11.10 5.22 6.05
CA VAL A 220 -11.90 4.00 6.25
C VAL A 220 -12.92 3.87 5.14
N PHE A 221 -12.94 2.70 4.49
CA PHE A 221 -13.87 2.37 3.41
C PHE A 221 -15.02 1.49 3.88
N SER A 222 -16.18 1.67 3.22
CA SER A 222 -17.34 0.79 3.36
C SER A 222 -17.11 -0.57 2.71
N ASP A 223 -18.08 -1.49 2.90
CA ASP A 223 -18.25 -2.64 2.03
C ASP A 223 -18.45 -2.23 0.58
N ARG A 224 -18.33 -3.23 -0.33
CA ARG A 224 -18.50 -3.05 -1.76
C ARG A 224 -19.95 -2.71 -2.16
N PRO A 225 -20.17 -1.71 -3.02
CA PRO A 225 -19.18 -0.83 -3.66
C PRO A 225 -18.57 0.14 -2.65
N ALA A 226 -17.22 0.20 -2.61
CA ALA A 226 -16.52 0.99 -1.61
C ALA A 226 -16.78 2.49 -1.79
N GLN A 227 -17.04 3.12 -0.65
CA GLN A 227 -17.12 4.57 -0.47
C GLN A 227 -16.27 4.96 0.75
N VAL A 228 -15.82 6.20 0.82
CA VAL A 228 -15.13 6.72 1.99
C VAL A 228 -16.16 6.93 3.09
N ARG A 229 -15.98 6.26 4.23
CA ARG A 229 -16.83 6.38 5.43
C ARG A 229 -16.25 7.35 6.44
N MET A 230 -14.94 7.31 6.60
CA MET A 230 -14.23 8.12 7.56
C MET A 230 -12.90 8.55 6.99
N ASP A 231 -12.50 9.77 7.27
CA ASP A 231 -11.24 10.38 6.83
C ASP A 231 -10.72 11.21 8.00
N LEU A 232 -9.70 10.71 8.69
CA LEU A 232 -9.23 11.21 9.97
C LEU A 232 -7.75 11.54 9.93
N ARG A 233 -7.38 12.73 10.35
CA ARG A 233 -6.00 13.09 10.68
C ARG A 233 -5.71 12.72 12.14
N LEU A 234 -4.53 12.15 12.37
CA LEU A 234 -4.08 11.72 13.68
C LEU A 234 -3.06 12.77 14.20
N GLU A 235 -3.50 13.62 15.12
CA GLU A 235 -2.69 14.74 15.63
C GLU A 235 -1.65 14.31 16.66
N CYS A 236 -1.73 13.08 17.19
CA CYS A 236 -0.76 12.55 18.16
C CYS A 236 0.59 12.28 17.46
N PRO A 237 1.72 12.81 17.98
CA PRO A 237 3.03 12.54 17.41
C PRO A 237 3.48 11.10 17.63
N HIS A 238 4.46 10.64 16.85
CA HIS A 238 5.13 9.36 17.07
C HIS A 238 6.21 9.47 18.17
N PRO A 239 6.51 8.38 18.92
CA PRO A 239 5.83 7.08 18.92
C PRO A 239 4.51 7.12 19.70
N ARG A 240 3.47 6.51 19.16
CA ARG A 240 2.13 6.44 19.78
C ARG A 240 1.98 5.22 20.68
N ASP A 241 1.42 5.46 21.87
CA ASP A 241 1.26 4.42 22.90
C ASP A 241 -0.19 4.46 23.46
N PHE A 242 -0.97 3.42 23.17
CA PHE A 242 -2.35 3.29 23.65
C PHE A 242 -2.49 3.39 25.15
N THR A 243 -1.45 3.00 25.91
CA THR A 243 -1.47 3.05 27.39
C THR A 243 -1.35 4.47 27.93
N LYS A 244 -0.82 5.39 27.13
CA LYS A 244 -0.55 6.78 27.51
C LYS A 244 -1.51 7.79 26.90
N GLU A 245 -2.19 7.39 25.82
CA GLU A 245 -3.01 8.28 25.01
C GLU A 245 -4.45 7.78 24.90
N PRO A 246 -5.34 8.15 25.86
CA PRO A 246 -6.74 7.73 25.84
C PRO A 246 -7.49 8.10 24.55
N ALA A 247 -7.09 9.18 23.87
CA ALA A 247 -7.67 9.59 22.59
C ALA A 247 -7.52 8.53 21.50
N LEU A 248 -6.43 7.75 21.50
CA LEU A 248 -6.24 6.63 20.55
C LEU A 248 -7.25 5.51 20.80
N GLU A 249 -7.61 5.26 22.05
CA GLU A 249 -8.61 4.26 22.42
C GLU A 249 -10.02 4.68 21.93
N ASP A 250 -10.37 5.95 22.09
CA ASP A 250 -11.64 6.49 21.60
C ASP A 250 -11.71 6.44 20.07
N LEU A 251 -10.61 6.77 19.38
CA LEU A 251 -10.51 6.63 17.93
C LEU A 251 -10.65 5.16 17.51
N ARG A 252 -9.98 4.24 18.19
CA ARG A 252 -10.08 2.80 17.93
C ARG A 252 -11.53 2.33 18.00
N ARG A 253 -12.26 2.72 19.06
CA ARG A 253 -13.70 2.40 19.22
C ARG A 253 -14.54 2.97 18.08
N SER A 254 -14.29 4.22 17.70
CA SER A 254 -15.01 4.87 16.61
C SER A 254 -14.83 4.14 15.28
N VAL A 255 -13.61 3.70 14.97
CA VAL A 255 -13.30 2.95 13.77
C VAL A 255 -13.96 1.56 13.79
N TYR A 256 -13.94 0.86 14.93
CA TYR A 256 -14.65 -0.42 15.06
C TYR A 256 -16.15 -0.27 14.82
N MET A 257 -16.78 0.78 15.38
CA MET A 257 -18.21 1.05 15.16
C MET A 257 -18.51 1.29 13.67
N GLU A 258 -17.67 2.08 13.00
CA GLU A 258 -17.85 2.38 11.57
C GLU A 258 -17.68 1.13 10.68
N LEU A 259 -16.81 0.21 11.08
CA LEU A 259 -16.63 -1.07 10.40
C LEU A 259 -17.68 -2.12 10.77
N GLY A 260 -18.67 -1.76 11.62
CA GLY A 260 -19.76 -2.66 12.05
C GLY A 260 -19.30 -3.76 13.01
N VAL A 261 -18.14 -3.62 13.62
CA VAL A 261 -17.64 -4.54 14.64
C VAL A 261 -18.12 -4.04 16.00
N HIS A 262 -19.22 -4.61 16.48
CA HIS A 262 -19.70 -4.35 17.83
C HIS A 262 -18.87 -5.15 18.83
N TYR A 263 -17.89 -4.52 19.49
CA TYR A 263 -17.31 -5.10 20.70
C TYR A 263 -18.38 -5.09 21.81
N ALA A 264 -18.77 -6.28 22.22
CA ALA A 264 -19.34 -6.42 23.55
C ALA A 264 -18.21 -6.09 24.54
N LEU A 265 -18.27 -4.91 25.14
CA LEU A 265 -17.44 -4.48 26.26
C LEU A 265 -17.79 -5.28 27.51
#